data_84b205e60ec0b4a9872472852186b7fa
#
_entry.id   84b205e60ec0b4a9872472852186b7fa
#
_cell.length_a   1.000
_cell.length_b   1.000
_cell.length_c   1.000
_cell.angle_alpha   90.00
_cell.angle_beta   90.00
_cell.angle_gamma   90.00
#
_symmetry.space_group_name_H-M   'P 1'
#
loop_
_entity.id
_entity.type
_entity.pdbx_description
1 polymer ?
#
loop_
_entity_poly.entity_id
_entity_poly.type
_entity_poly.pdbx_seq_one_letter_code
_entity_poly.pdbx_strand_id
1 'polypeptide(L)'
;MCGFIGEITKEKSNFENIRIANKPIVCRGPDNTSEIHSTNHKLFNDTHGEYNISWIFNRLSILELSELGNQPMISMKYKTMMMFNGEIYNYKELKAELIKEGVKFNSHNSDSEVLLLGLSHYGVKFLDKLIGQFSIIFFDYKKNDLYLIRDRLGQKPLFYNIHKNKVIFSSNLKSIYNLENNHKISNRQLVNYINFGVVPSPNTIFEDISKVLPGTFIKVNLDNFSFEKTTYWNPSDYIDSKKFNEDKFFDLFSKSIDHRLVSDVPIANFLSGGLDSTSIVKSQFDNKSENINTFTVGVDDQRYDESGWAELVSKKYQTKHTLVKINSKFDNDIILESINAFDELYSDPSTVLSYQISKVISKNYKVAISGDGGDELLGGYKRTSLMLKRGTLPNSFVNFLHKIYPKHYGSAQEILYRKRDSAKAYASFFEDNNLLNLLNLNPADIYGELYFKESGNDYKNLLLSDYKFYLPEMMMLKVDRSSMANSLEVRSPFVDHKLIEYVLSTESNFMDSGPKSLLKNYLKPDFNHDFLNRKKQGFVFDLENWVYKNIDLIHEVINSGEILTDLNKDIINVISKRKTRVNALRIWKLFILEKYLGNLKIKS
;
A
#
# COMPACT_ATOMS: atom_id res chain seq x y z
N MET A 1 10.65 9.27 0.53
CA MET A 1 10.63 7.79 0.67
C MET A 1 11.84 7.18 0.03
N CYS A 2 12.20 5.97 0.44
CA CYS A 2 13.49 5.37 0.11
C CYS A 2 13.28 3.93 -0.37
N GLY A 3 14.38 3.27 -0.67
CA GLY A 3 14.38 1.85 -0.95
C GLY A 3 15.65 1.22 -0.42
N PHE A 4 15.58 -0.01 0.06
CA PHE A 4 16.72 -0.72 0.60
C PHE A 4 16.70 -2.21 0.29
N ILE A 5 17.88 -2.78 0.28
CA ILE A 5 18.14 -4.22 0.33
C ILE A 5 19.28 -4.48 1.30
N GLY A 6 19.22 -5.58 2.01
CA GLY A 6 20.30 -6.00 2.89
C GLY A 6 20.32 -7.49 3.18
N GLU A 7 21.51 -7.92 3.55
CA GLU A 7 21.81 -9.28 3.98
C GLU A 7 22.66 -9.23 5.24
N ILE A 8 22.36 -10.11 6.20
CA ILE A 8 23.28 -10.48 7.28
C ILE A 8 23.45 -12.00 7.21
N THR A 9 24.69 -12.48 7.11
CA THR A 9 24.97 -13.90 6.94
C THR A 9 26.27 -14.33 7.64
N LYS A 10 26.31 -15.57 8.14
CA LYS A 10 27.54 -16.24 8.58
C LYS A 10 28.33 -16.84 7.41
N GLU A 11 27.70 -16.90 6.24
CA GLU A 11 28.31 -17.42 5.02
C GLU A 11 29.10 -16.34 4.29
N LYS A 12 29.90 -16.75 3.29
CA LYS A 12 30.60 -15.80 2.44
C LYS A 12 29.58 -14.99 1.61
N SER A 13 29.56 -13.69 1.79
CA SER A 13 28.69 -12.78 1.01
C SER A 13 29.41 -12.27 -0.23
N ASN A 14 28.71 -12.20 -1.36
CA ASN A 14 29.17 -11.53 -2.56
C ASN A 14 28.42 -10.21 -2.72
N PHE A 15 29.09 -9.11 -2.38
CA PHE A 15 28.46 -7.78 -2.40
C PHE A 15 28.04 -7.32 -3.80
N GLU A 16 28.69 -7.79 -4.86
CA GLU A 16 28.29 -7.45 -6.24
C GLU A 16 26.90 -8.01 -6.57
N ASN A 17 26.55 -9.19 -6.07
CA ASN A 17 25.19 -9.73 -6.24
C ASN A 17 24.14 -8.82 -5.59
N ILE A 18 24.45 -8.23 -4.42
CA ILE A 18 23.53 -7.29 -3.75
C ILE A 18 23.39 -5.99 -4.53
N ARG A 19 24.46 -5.48 -5.15
CA ARG A 19 24.40 -4.34 -6.05
C ARG A 19 23.53 -4.61 -7.27
N ILE A 20 23.63 -5.81 -7.86
CA ILE A 20 22.77 -6.23 -8.97
C ILE A 20 21.31 -6.30 -8.49
N ALA A 21 21.06 -6.90 -7.34
CA ALA A 21 19.74 -7.02 -6.73
C ALA A 21 19.12 -5.66 -6.33
N ASN A 22 19.95 -4.63 -6.09
CA ASN A 22 19.51 -3.27 -5.79
C ASN A 22 18.90 -2.52 -7.00
N LYS A 23 19.22 -2.91 -8.24
CA LYS A 23 18.79 -2.15 -9.43
C LYS A 23 17.29 -1.83 -9.49
N PRO A 24 16.35 -2.76 -9.16
CA PRO A 24 14.91 -2.47 -9.17
C PRO A 24 14.47 -1.42 -8.15
N ILE A 25 15.29 -1.12 -7.14
CA ILE A 25 14.94 -0.25 -6.02
C ILE A 25 15.38 1.20 -6.24
N VAL A 26 16.35 1.44 -7.12
CA VAL A 26 16.97 2.78 -7.32
C VAL A 26 15.93 3.86 -7.64
N CYS A 27 14.88 3.54 -8.40
CA CYS A 27 13.80 4.48 -8.71
C CYS A 27 13.05 5.00 -7.48
N ARG A 28 13.10 4.28 -6.34
CA ARG A 28 12.45 4.72 -5.10
C ARG A 28 13.20 5.87 -4.42
N GLY A 29 14.53 5.94 -4.59
CA GLY A 29 15.36 6.95 -3.95
C GLY A 29 16.56 7.33 -4.81
N PRO A 30 16.37 8.14 -5.85
CA PRO A 30 17.39 8.45 -6.84
C PRO A 30 18.41 9.50 -6.38
N ASP A 31 18.19 10.17 -5.23
CA ASP A 31 19.03 11.31 -4.83
C ASP A 31 20.40 10.88 -4.28
N ASN A 32 20.47 9.73 -3.61
CA ASN A 32 21.73 9.19 -3.08
C ASN A 32 21.64 7.67 -2.91
N THR A 33 22.73 6.95 -3.19
CA THR A 33 22.90 5.53 -2.87
C THR A 33 24.08 5.38 -1.93
N SER A 34 23.84 4.77 -0.77
CA SER A 34 24.86 4.50 0.25
C SER A 34 24.95 3.01 0.54
N GLU A 35 26.15 2.51 0.78
CA GLU A 35 26.47 1.10 0.90
C GLU A 35 27.30 0.81 2.15
N ILE A 36 27.01 -0.32 2.81
CA ILE A 36 27.88 -0.90 3.84
C ILE A 36 28.14 -2.35 3.46
N HIS A 37 29.43 -2.70 3.37
CA HIS A 37 29.89 -4.08 3.24
C HIS A 37 31.05 -4.31 4.20
N SER A 38 30.79 -5.04 5.28
CA SER A 38 31.76 -5.26 6.35
C SER A 38 31.41 -6.48 7.18
N THR A 39 32.39 -7.00 7.88
CA THR A 39 32.11 -7.87 9.01
C THR A 39 31.71 -7.02 10.23
N ASN A 40 30.81 -7.53 11.07
CA ASN A 40 30.31 -6.80 12.23
C ASN A 40 31.42 -6.37 13.22
N HIS A 41 32.47 -7.21 13.45
CA HIS A 41 33.57 -6.87 14.34
C HIS A 41 34.38 -5.68 13.83
N LYS A 42 34.54 -5.52 12.51
CA LYS A 42 35.19 -4.33 11.93
C LYS A 42 34.30 -3.08 12.07
N LEU A 43 32.99 -3.24 11.97
CA LEU A 43 32.04 -2.13 12.03
C LEU A 43 31.95 -1.55 13.46
N PHE A 44 31.94 -2.40 14.49
CA PHE A 44 31.75 -2.00 15.89
C PHE A 44 32.98 -2.17 16.80
N ASN A 45 34.13 -2.53 16.23
CA ASN A 45 35.38 -2.78 16.97
C ASN A 45 35.19 -3.77 18.14
N ASP A 46 34.55 -4.90 17.87
CA ASP A 46 34.18 -5.89 18.89
C ASP A 46 34.34 -7.31 18.34
N THR A 47 34.48 -8.31 19.22
CA THR A 47 34.79 -9.70 18.89
C THR A 47 33.62 -10.67 18.98
N HIS A 48 32.41 -10.18 19.28
CA HIS A 48 31.22 -11.04 19.35
C HIS A 48 30.69 -11.40 17.94
N GLY A 49 30.74 -12.69 17.63
CA GLY A 49 30.18 -13.31 16.42
C GLY A 49 30.66 -12.69 15.09
N GLU A 50 30.97 -13.48 14.10
CA GLU A 50 31.34 -12.96 12.79
C GLU A 50 30.14 -13.08 11.83
N TYR A 51 29.54 -11.93 11.48
CA TYR A 51 28.56 -11.83 10.40
C TYR A 51 29.10 -10.95 9.30
N ASN A 52 28.84 -11.32 8.06
CA ASN A 52 28.96 -10.42 6.92
C ASN A 52 27.69 -9.59 6.84
N ILE A 53 27.83 -8.27 6.84
CA ILE A 53 26.76 -7.29 6.72
C ILE A 53 26.90 -6.62 5.36
N SER A 54 25.87 -6.69 4.55
CA SER A 54 25.85 -6.10 3.22
C SER A 54 24.52 -5.39 3.02
N TRP A 55 24.51 -4.06 3.17
CA TRP A 55 23.31 -3.21 3.13
C TRP A 55 23.47 -2.11 2.09
N ILE A 56 22.44 -1.89 1.29
CA ILE A 56 22.36 -0.78 0.33
C ILE A 56 21.07 -0.01 0.58
N PHE A 57 21.19 1.31 0.58
CA PHE A 57 20.09 2.24 0.79
C PHE A 57 20.04 3.27 -0.33
N ASN A 58 18.86 3.46 -0.93
CA ASN A 58 18.58 4.47 -1.95
C ASN A 58 17.68 5.53 -1.35
N ARG A 59 18.15 6.77 -1.27
CA ARG A 59 17.50 7.88 -0.59
C ARG A 59 16.71 8.76 -1.55
N LEU A 60 15.48 9.09 -1.17
CA LEU A 60 14.72 10.24 -1.66
C LEU A 60 14.74 11.30 -0.55
N SER A 61 15.46 12.40 -0.76
CA SER A 61 15.67 13.45 0.24
C SER A 61 14.46 14.36 0.34
N ILE A 62 13.72 14.25 1.44
CA ILE A 62 12.51 15.02 1.77
C ILE A 62 12.71 15.84 3.03
N LEU A 63 13.20 15.22 4.11
CA LEU A 63 13.67 15.86 5.34
C LEU A 63 15.18 15.75 5.46
N GLU A 64 15.81 16.75 6.10
CA GLU A 64 17.27 16.82 6.28
C GLU A 64 18.02 16.61 4.96
N LEU A 65 18.02 17.61 4.08
CA LEU A 65 18.53 17.48 2.71
C LEU A 65 20.06 17.27 2.65
N SER A 66 20.77 17.44 3.77
CA SER A 66 22.22 17.20 3.87
C SER A 66 22.58 15.72 3.98
N GLU A 67 23.86 15.41 4.00
CA GLU A 67 24.39 14.07 4.20
C GLU A 67 24.05 13.47 5.58
N LEU A 68 23.68 14.29 6.57
CA LEU A 68 23.25 13.82 7.90
C LEU A 68 21.98 12.97 7.88
N GLY A 69 21.21 13.04 6.78
CA GLY A 69 20.06 12.16 6.54
C GLY A 69 20.40 10.86 5.79
N ASN A 70 21.67 10.61 5.44
CA ASN A 70 22.06 9.40 4.71
C ASN A 70 21.98 8.15 5.58
N GLN A 71 21.68 7.02 4.95
CA GLN A 71 21.52 5.72 5.57
C GLN A 71 22.26 4.65 4.74
N PRO A 72 22.70 3.53 5.31
CA PRO A 72 22.48 3.05 6.69
C PRO A 72 23.06 3.99 7.73
N MET A 73 22.26 4.31 8.78
CA MET A 73 22.67 5.21 9.85
C MET A 73 23.19 4.42 11.04
N ILE A 74 24.33 4.84 11.61
CA ILE A 74 25.03 4.11 12.69
C ILE A 74 25.15 4.99 13.93
N SER A 75 24.83 4.42 15.08
CA SER A 75 25.15 5.01 16.39
C SER A 75 26.27 4.21 17.08
N MET A 76 27.48 4.75 17.08
CA MET A 76 28.62 4.13 17.76
C MET A 76 28.43 4.07 19.28
N LYS A 77 27.79 5.08 19.86
CA LYS A 77 27.47 5.14 21.31
C LYS A 77 26.60 3.97 21.75
N TYR A 78 25.55 3.68 20.98
CA TYR A 78 24.59 2.61 21.30
C TYR A 78 24.99 1.27 20.69
N LYS A 79 25.90 1.24 19.72
CA LYS A 79 26.23 0.09 18.86
C LYS A 79 24.98 -0.43 18.13
N THR A 80 24.31 0.48 17.43
CA THR A 80 23.10 0.17 16.64
C THR A 80 23.24 0.70 15.22
N MET A 81 22.54 0.05 14.28
CA MET A 81 22.49 0.45 12.87
C MET A 81 21.07 0.34 12.35
N MET A 82 20.69 1.23 11.44
CA MET A 82 19.32 1.28 10.92
C MET A 82 19.27 1.65 9.44
N MET A 83 18.30 1.04 8.73
CA MET A 83 17.72 1.55 7.49
C MET A 83 16.22 1.79 7.70
N PHE A 84 15.73 2.89 7.16
CA PHE A 84 14.35 3.34 7.34
C PHE A 84 13.79 3.89 6.02
N ASN A 85 12.76 3.23 5.50
CA ASN A 85 11.99 3.70 4.36
C ASN A 85 10.65 4.20 4.87
N GLY A 86 10.46 5.51 4.90
CA GLY A 86 9.23 6.12 5.41
C GLY A 86 9.42 7.55 5.86
N GLU A 87 8.52 7.97 6.76
CA GLU A 87 8.49 9.29 7.38
C GLU A 87 7.90 9.21 8.79
N ILE A 88 8.56 9.82 9.78
CA ILE A 88 8.03 9.97 11.14
C ILE A 88 7.54 11.41 11.32
N TYR A 89 6.24 11.60 11.21
CA TYR A 89 5.62 12.94 11.16
C TYR A 89 5.78 13.74 12.46
N ASN A 90 5.74 13.07 13.62
CA ASN A 90 5.89 13.70 14.92
C ASN A 90 7.33 13.70 15.45
N TYR A 91 8.33 13.66 14.56
CA TYR A 91 9.73 13.58 14.96
C TYR A 91 10.20 14.77 15.81
N LYS A 92 9.63 15.96 15.62
CA LYS A 92 10.00 17.17 16.38
C LYS A 92 9.67 17.03 17.86
N GLU A 93 8.48 16.53 18.17
CA GLU A 93 8.01 16.25 19.53
C GLU A 93 8.86 15.16 20.18
N LEU A 94 9.13 14.07 19.44
CA LEU A 94 9.97 12.96 19.90
C LEU A 94 11.40 13.41 20.15
N LYS A 95 11.95 14.25 19.28
CA LYS A 95 13.28 14.85 19.46
C LYS A 95 13.36 15.68 20.75
N ALA A 96 12.35 16.53 20.99
CA ALA A 96 12.30 17.36 22.19
C ALA A 96 12.22 16.50 23.48
N GLU A 97 11.50 15.38 23.45
CA GLU A 97 11.44 14.42 24.56
C GLU A 97 12.82 13.77 24.81
N LEU A 98 13.46 13.26 23.76
CA LEU A 98 14.77 12.62 23.84
C LEU A 98 15.88 13.59 24.33
N ILE A 99 15.82 14.87 23.93
CA ILE A 99 16.75 15.90 24.42
C ILE A 99 16.61 16.11 25.94
N LYS A 100 15.38 16.11 26.47
CA LYS A 100 15.15 16.22 27.93
C LYS A 100 15.75 15.06 28.71
N GLU A 101 15.91 13.90 28.07
CA GLU A 101 16.56 12.71 28.63
C GLU A 101 18.07 12.66 28.36
N GLY A 102 18.65 13.75 27.84
CA GLY A 102 20.09 13.88 27.63
C GLY A 102 20.63 13.21 26.34
N VAL A 103 19.75 12.86 25.40
CA VAL A 103 20.16 12.38 24.08
C VAL A 103 20.64 13.56 23.23
N LYS A 104 21.82 13.42 22.62
CA LYS A 104 22.42 14.43 21.74
C LYS A 104 22.18 14.07 20.29
N PHE A 105 21.88 15.07 19.47
CA PHE A 105 21.62 14.97 18.04
C PHE A 105 22.71 15.69 17.22
N ASN A 106 23.01 15.19 16.04
CA ASN A 106 23.91 15.81 15.08
C ASN A 106 23.15 16.63 14.03
N SER A 107 21.94 16.18 13.64
CA SER A 107 21.09 16.82 12.64
C SER A 107 20.09 17.79 13.26
N HIS A 108 19.60 18.74 12.47
CA HIS A 108 18.51 19.63 12.89
C HIS A 108 17.14 19.04 12.59
N ASN A 109 16.94 18.44 11.41
CA ASN A 109 15.62 18.06 10.89
C ASN A 109 15.50 16.57 10.50
N SER A 110 16.46 15.69 10.90
CA SER A 110 16.40 14.29 10.53
C SER A 110 15.46 13.50 11.44
N ASP A 111 14.34 13.05 10.89
CA ASP A 111 13.46 12.07 11.51
C ASP A 111 14.14 10.71 11.67
N SER A 112 15.03 10.35 10.72
CA SER A 112 15.81 9.10 10.75
C SER A 112 16.75 9.06 11.95
N GLU A 113 17.43 10.17 12.31
CA GLU A 113 18.27 10.23 13.50
C GLU A 113 17.44 10.11 14.78
N VAL A 114 16.25 10.77 14.81
CA VAL A 114 15.33 10.65 15.95
C VAL A 114 14.87 9.21 16.12
N LEU A 115 14.54 8.54 15.02
CA LEU A 115 14.11 7.14 15.04
C LEU A 115 15.21 6.21 15.52
N LEU A 116 16.44 6.33 14.97
CA LEU A 116 17.59 5.54 15.39
C LEU A 116 17.89 5.69 16.88
N LEU A 117 17.96 6.95 17.36
CA LEU A 117 18.30 7.22 18.75
C LEU A 117 17.16 6.85 19.71
N GLY A 118 15.90 7.02 19.29
CA GLY A 118 14.75 6.60 20.07
C GLY A 118 14.65 5.07 20.22
N LEU A 119 14.84 4.31 19.15
CA LEU A 119 14.90 2.85 19.19
C LEU A 119 16.12 2.36 19.99
N SER A 120 17.26 3.05 19.90
CA SER A 120 18.45 2.71 20.67
C SER A 120 18.28 2.96 22.17
N HIS A 121 17.47 3.94 22.54
CA HIS A 121 17.25 4.34 23.94
C HIS A 121 16.11 3.54 24.60
N TYR A 122 14.95 3.41 23.94
CA TYR A 122 13.75 2.77 24.47
C TYR A 122 13.50 1.35 23.96
N GLY A 123 14.27 0.91 22.94
CA GLY A 123 13.99 -0.32 22.23
C GLY A 123 12.68 -0.24 21.45
N VAL A 124 12.07 -1.39 21.18
CA VAL A 124 10.83 -1.49 20.40
C VAL A 124 9.61 -0.80 21.04
N LYS A 125 9.64 -0.48 22.33
CA LYS A 125 8.59 0.33 22.99
C LYS A 125 8.47 1.74 22.40
N PHE A 126 9.50 2.23 21.73
CA PHE A 126 9.45 3.51 21.04
C PHE A 126 8.43 3.52 19.89
N LEU A 127 8.09 2.35 19.34
CA LEU A 127 7.09 2.21 18.26
C LEU A 127 5.70 2.74 18.65
N ASP A 128 5.32 2.66 19.93
CA ASP A 128 4.03 3.14 20.44
C ASP A 128 3.87 4.66 20.28
N LYS A 129 4.98 5.40 20.31
CA LYS A 129 5.03 6.85 20.20
C LYS A 129 5.03 7.37 18.77
N LEU A 130 5.34 6.52 17.78
CA LEU A 130 5.53 6.94 16.39
C LEU A 130 4.20 7.26 15.71
N ILE A 131 4.13 8.42 15.05
CA ILE A 131 3.11 8.76 14.06
C ILE A 131 3.82 8.84 12.72
N GLY A 132 3.54 7.90 11.81
CA GLY A 132 4.28 7.82 10.55
C GLY A 132 3.87 6.65 9.66
N GLN A 133 4.52 6.57 8.52
CA GLN A 133 4.49 5.46 7.58
C GLN A 133 5.91 4.93 7.42
N PHE A 134 6.12 3.62 7.62
CA PHE A 134 7.50 3.13 7.67
C PHE A 134 7.67 1.63 7.45
N SER A 135 8.83 1.29 6.90
CA SER A 135 9.48 0.00 7.08
C SER A 135 10.90 0.22 7.61
N ILE A 136 11.27 -0.47 8.68
CA ILE A 136 12.50 -0.23 9.42
C ILE A 136 13.26 -1.55 9.56
N ILE A 137 14.56 -1.48 9.31
CA ILE A 137 15.54 -2.50 9.67
C ILE A 137 16.38 -1.91 10.79
N PHE A 138 16.30 -2.48 11.98
CA PHE A 138 17.06 -2.01 13.13
C PHE A 138 17.90 -3.14 13.70
N PHE A 139 19.22 -2.94 13.73
CA PHE A 139 20.19 -3.88 14.24
C PHE A 139 20.76 -3.39 15.58
N ASP A 140 20.48 -4.14 16.65
CA ASP A 140 21.07 -3.95 17.98
C ASP A 140 22.23 -4.94 18.13
N TYR A 141 23.44 -4.46 17.89
CA TYR A 141 24.64 -5.29 17.95
C TYR A 141 24.91 -5.85 19.35
N LYS A 142 24.60 -5.11 20.42
CA LYS A 142 24.85 -5.57 21.80
C LYS A 142 24.00 -6.77 22.17
N LYS A 143 22.81 -6.89 21.59
CA LYS A 143 21.87 -7.99 21.83
C LYS A 143 21.93 -9.08 20.78
N ASN A 144 22.72 -8.88 19.70
CA ASN A 144 22.71 -9.72 18.51
C ASN A 144 21.29 -9.89 17.90
N ASP A 145 20.47 -8.83 17.99
CA ASP A 145 19.10 -8.84 17.52
C ASP A 145 18.92 -7.95 16.29
N LEU A 146 18.29 -8.48 15.26
CA LEU A 146 17.84 -7.73 14.10
C LEU A 146 16.31 -7.61 14.13
N TYR A 147 15.79 -6.41 13.97
CA TYR A 147 14.36 -6.12 13.93
C TYR A 147 13.94 -5.69 12.53
N LEU A 148 12.90 -6.36 12.00
CA LEU A 148 12.24 -6.04 10.75
C LEU A 148 10.85 -5.51 11.12
N ILE A 149 10.61 -4.20 10.98
CA ILE A 149 9.42 -3.53 11.54
C ILE A 149 8.61 -2.90 10.42
N ARG A 150 7.30 -3.13 10.38
CA ARG A 150 6.38 -2.53 9.42
C ARG A 150 5.35 -1.64 10.10
N ASP A 151 4.99 -0.52 9.47
CA ASP A 151 4.00 0.41 10.00
C ASP A 151 2.63 -0.24 10.23
N ARG A 152 1.80 0.45 11.02
CA ARG A 152 0.51 -0.05 11.52
C ARG A 152 -0.45 -0.50 10.43
N LEU A 153 -0.41 0.12 9.26
CA LEU A 153 -1.35 -0.11 8.14
C LEU A 153 -0.67 -0.63 6.88
N GLY A 154 0.61 -1.02 6.97
CA GLY A 154 1.35 -1.60 5.86
C GLY A 154 1.55 -0.66 4.68
N GLN A 155 1.66 0.65 4.94
CA GLN A 155 1.86 1.67 3.91
C GLN A 155 3.19 1.49 3.18
N LYS A 156 4.23 1.02 3.91
CA LYS A 156 5.54 0.75 3.30
C LYS A 156 5.80 -0.73 3.15
N PRO A 157 6.39 -1.16 2.02
CA PRO A 157 6.72 -2.57 1.79
C PRO A 157 7.89 -3.03 2.64
N LEU A 158 7.81 -4.29 3.10
CA LEU A 158 8.93 -4.98 3.73
C LEU A 158 8.81 -6.48 3.50
N PHE A 159 9.77 -7.01 2.74
CA PHE A 159 9.91 -8.43 2.44
C PHE A 159 11.12 -9.01 3.14
N TYR A 160 11.07 -10.30 3.43
CA TYR A 160 12.18 -11.01 4.05
C TYR A 160 12.24 -12.48 3.64
N ASN A 161 13.46 -13.02 3.71
CA ASN A 161 13.76 -14.43 3.65
C ASN A 161 14.75 -14.76 4.79
N ILE A 162 14.43 -15.75 5.62
CA ILE A 162 15.25 -16.15 6.78
C ILE A 162 15.61 -17.63 6.66
N HIS A 163 16.88 -17.91 6.61
CA HIS A 163 17.47 -19.26 6.61
C HIS A 163 18.32 -19.49 7.87
N LYS A 164 18.85 -20.73 8.04
CA LYS A 164 19.65 -21.11 9.21
C LYS A 164 20.84 -20.21 9.51
N ASN A 165 21.47 -19.62 8.50
CA ASN A 165 22.70 -18.83 8.63
C ASN A 165 22.59 -17.45 7.98
N LYS A 166 21.39 -17.04 7.54
CA LYS A 166 21.20 -15.85 6.72
C LYS A 166 19.83 -15.23 6.92
N VAL A 167 19.78 -13.91 6.92
CA VAL A 167 18.57 -13.12 6.76
C VAL A 167 18.75 -12.12 5.62
N ILE A 168 17.80 -12.11 4.70
CA ILE A 168 17.70 -11.14 3.60
C ILE A 168 16.43 -10.34 3.81
N PHE A 169 16.49 -9.05 3.54
CA PHE A 169 15.33 -8.16 3.63
C PHE A 169 15.40 -7.08 2.56
N SER A 170 14.25 -6.63 2.10
CA SER A 170 14.16 -5.59 1.07
C SER A 170 12.81 -4.88 1.11
N SER A 171 12.79 -3.65 0.62
CA SER A 171 11.56 -2.93 0.27
C SER A 171 10.98 -3.33 -1.10
N ASN A 172 11.57 -4.35 -1.78
CA ASN A 172 11.16 -4.80 -3.10
C ASN A 172 11.30 -6.33 -3.25
N LEU A 173 10.23 -7.00 -3.68
CA LEU A 173 10.21 -8.47 -3.80
C LEU A 173 11.19 -8.99 -4.87
N LYS A 174 11.24 -8.32 -6.05
CA LYS A 174 12.14 -8.72 -7.15
C LYS A 174 13.61 -8.63 -6.75
N SER A 175 13.95 -7.78 -5.80
CA SER A 175 15.32 -7.64 -5.30
C SER A 175 15.76 -8.86 -4.52
N ILE A 176 14.91 -9.44 -3.67
CA ILE A 176 15.22 -10.70 -2.98
C ILE A 176 15.31 -11.84 -4.01
N TYR A 177 14.36 -11.92 -4.93
CA TYR A 177 14.37 -12.90 -6.01
C TYR A 177 15.66 -12.84 -6.85
N ASN A 178 16.13 -11.64 -7.21
CA ASN A 178 17.35 -11.47 -8.00
C ASN A 178 18.65 -11.79 -7.22
N LEU A 179 18.59 -11.80 -5.90
CA LEU A 179 19.77 -12.13 -5.06
C LEU A 179 19.96 -13.64 -4.95
N GLU A 180 18.88 -14.41 -4.93
CA GLU A 180 18.89 -15.87 -4.81
C GLU A 180 18.03 -16.52 -5.90
N ASN A 181 18.63 -17.25 -6.84
CA ASN A 181 17.97 -17.72 -8.08
C ASN A 181 17.12 -18.99 -7.95
N ASN A 182 16.83 -19.50 -6.72
CA ASN A 182 16.20 -20.82 -6.54
C ASN A 182 14.83 -20.77 -5.84
N HIS A 183 14.10 -19.66 -5.97
CA HIS A 183 12.77 -19.53 -5.37
C HIS A 183 11.72 -20.33 -6.14
N LYS A 184 10.91 -21.11 -5.41
CA LYS A 184 9.78 -21.86 -5.96
C LYS A 184 8.51 -21.05 -5.91
N ILE A 185 7.74 -21.10 -7.02
CA ILE A 185 6.41 -20.52 -7.08
C ILE A 185 5.45 -21.38 -6.26
N SER A 186 4.67 -20.75 -5.39
CA SER A 186 3.64 -21.41 -4.59
C SER A 186 2.33 -21.56 -5.38
N ASN A 187 1.93 -22.79 -5.68
CA ASN A 187 0.66 -23.06 -6.35
C ASN A 187 -0.55 -22.50 -5.58
N ARG A 188 -0.53 -22.55 -4.24
CA ARG A 188 -1.58 -21.96 -3.42
C ARG A 188 -1.69 -20.45 -3.63
N GLN A 189 -0.55 -19.75 -3.69
CA GLN A 189 -0.54 -18.30 -3.86
C GLN A 189 -0.86 -17.89 -5.31
N LEU A 190 -0.54 -18.72 -6.28
CA LEU A 190 -1.00 -18.58 -7.66
C LEU A 190 -2.55 -18.59 -7.72
N VAL A 191 -3.18 -19.56 -7.06
CA VAL A 191 -4.65 -19.64 -6.97
C VAL A 191 -5.22 -18.41 -6.27
N ASN A 192 -4.61 -17.95 -5.17
CA ASN A 192 -5.03 -16.73 -4.47
C ASN A 192 -4.96 -15.51 -5.38
N TYR A 193 -3.86 -15.34 -6.14
CA TYR A 193 -3.77 -14.24 -7.09
C TYR A 193 -4.84 -14.32 -8.19
N ILE A 194 -5.05 -15.48 -8.79
CA ILE A 194 -6.08 -15.68 -9.83
C ILE A 194 -7.47 -15.35 -9.26
N ASN A 195 -7.73 -15.68 -8.02
CA ASN A 195 -9.01 -15.39 -7.37
C ASN A 195 -9.16 -13.90 -7.01
N PHE A 196 -8.21 -13.34 -6.26
CA PHE A 196 -8.33 -12.03 -5.64
C PHE A 196 -7.64 -10.88 -6.41
N GLY A 197 -6.74 -11.20 -7.34
CA GLY A 197 -5.93 -10.22 -8.06
C GLY A 197 -4.71 -9.71 -7.30
N VAL A 198 -4.44 -10.27 -6.11
CA VAL A 198 -3.28 -10.03 -5.26
C VAL A 198 -2.90 -11.31 -4.52
N VAL A 199 -1.70 -11.35 -3.96
CA VAL A 199 -1.29 -12.39 -3.00
C VAL A 199 -1.36 -11.80 -1.59
N PRO A 200 -2.29 -12.24 -0.73
CA PRO A 200 -2.45 -11.69 0.62
C PRO A 200 -1.23 -11.93 1.52
N SER A 201 -0.88 -10.93 2.34
CA SER A 201 0.14 -11.07 3.39
C SER A 201 -0.23 -12.19 4.39
N PRO A 202 0.75 -12.87 4.99
CA PRO A 202 2.20 -12.63 4.91
C PRO A 202 2.88 -13.25 3.68
N ASN A 203 2.11 -13.86 2.79
CA ASN A 203 2.66 -14.61 1.67
C ASN A 203 3.08 -13.72 0.51
N THR A 204 3.99 -14.25 -0.33
CA THR A 204 4.29 -13.76 -1.68
C THR A 204 3.99 -14.88 -2.68
N ILE A 205 4.23 -14.64 -3.96
CA ILE A 205 4.12 -15.71 -4.97
C ILE A 205 5.17 -16.82 -4.76
N PHE A 206 6.22 -16.57 -4.01
CA PHE A 206 7.29 -17.52 -3.68
C PHE A 206 7.02 -18.21 -2.34
N GLU A 207 7.47 -19.49 -2.21
CA GLU A 207 7.25 -20.28 -1.00
C GLU A 207 8.06 -19.81 0.21
N ASP A 208 9.23 -19.24 -0.03
CA ASP A 208 10.25 -18.93 0.96
C ASP A 208 10.46 -17.41 1.21
N ILE A 209 9.80 -16.55 0.44
CA ILE A 209 9.81 -15.09 0.67
C ILE A 209 8.49 -14.66 1.28
N SER A 210 8.56 -13.94 2.39
CA SER A 210 7.38 -13.46 3.11
C SER A 210 7.35 -11.93 3.22
N LYS A 211 6.15 -11.38 3.46
CA LYS A 211 5.93 -9.98 3.85
C LYS A 211 5.85 -9.87 5.37
N VAL A 212 6.43 -8.82 5.93
CA VAL A 212 6.14 -8.45 7.33
C VAL A 212 4.70 -7.93 7.38
N LEU A 213 3.90 -8.42 8.33
CA LEU A 213 2.52 -7.99 8.50
C LEU A 213 2.43 -6.53 8.98
N PRO A 214 1.37 -5.79 8.61
CA PRO A 214 1.09 -4.47 9.18
C PRO A 214 1.01 -4.50 10.72
N GLY A 215 1.53 -3.47 11.38
CA GLY A 215 1.50 -3.36 12.84
C GLY A 215 2.31 -4.42 13.58
N THR A 216 3.29 -5.05 12.89
CA THR A 216 4.12 -6.10 13.50
C THR A 216 5.61 -5.82 13.31
N PHE A 217 6.41 -6.49 14.12
CA PHE A 217 7.84 -6.64 13.87
C PHE A 217 8.26 -8.10 13.99
N ILE A 218 9.35 -8.43 13.31
CA ILE A 218 10.05 -9.70 13.43
C ILE A 218 11.38 -9.41 14.11
N LYS A 219 11.64 -10.11 15.21
CA LYS A 219 12.92 -10.10 15.89
C LYS A 219 13.70 -11.36 15.49
N VAL A 220 14.86 -11.19 14.91
CA VAL A 220 15.76 -12.29 14.51
C VAL A 220 16.95 -12.29 15.47
N ASN A 221 17.17 -13.40 16.15
CA ASN A 221 18.41 -13.63 16.93
C ASN A 221 19.51 -14.09 15.98
N LEU A 222 20.60 -13.32 15.88
CA LEU A 222 21.67 -13.59 14.91
C LEU A 222 22.66 -14.68 15.38
N ASP A 223 22.57 -15.18 16.61
CA ASP A 223 23.40 -16.31 17.05
C ASP A 223 22.97 -17.61 16.36
N ASN A 224 21.66 -17.80 16.17
CA ASN A 224 21.07 -19.02 15.63
C ASN A 224 20.07 -18.79 14.48
N PHE A 225 19.81 -17.55 14.10
CA PHE A 225 18.81 -17.12 13.09
C PHE A 225 17.38 -17.58 13.39
N SER A 226 17.07 -17.89 14.65
CA SER A 226 15.68 -18.06 15.06
C SER A 226 14.96 -16.70 15.07
N PHE A 227 13.66 -16.71 14.84
CA PHE A 227 12.89 -15.47 14.81
C PHE A 227 11.55 -15.62 15.50
N GLU A 228 11.08 -14.51 16.03
CA GLU A 228 9.74 -14.37 16.63
C GLU A 228 9.00 -13.18 15.99
N LYS A 229 7.67 -13.32 15.89
CA LYS A 229 6.78 -12.27 15.36
C LYS A 229 5.99 -11.66 16.50
N THR A 230 6.00 -10.34 16.60
CA THR A 230 5.26 -9.61 17.64
C THR A 230 4.38 -8.55 17.00
N THR A 231 3.10 -8.52 17.35
CA THR A 231 2.17 -7.45 16.99
C THR A 231 2.30 -6.34 18.02
N TYR A 232 2.68 -5.14 17.59
CA TYR A 232 2.77 -3.97 18.46
C TYR A 232 1.54 -3.05 18.33
N TRP A 233 0.73 -3.25 17.28
CA TRP A 233 -0.52 -2.53 17.09
C TRP A 233 -1.53 -3.40 16.34
N ASN A 234 -2.76 -3.48 16.87
CA ASN A 234 -3.86 -4.19 16.24
C ASN A 234 -5.12 -3.30 16.31
N PRO A 235 -5.79 -2.99 15.19
CA PRO A 235 -6.98 -2.15 15.20
C PRO A 235 -8.13 -2.74 16.03
N SER A 236 -8.18 -4.06 16.21
CA SER A 236 -9.20 -4.72 17.03
C SER A 236 -9.16 -4.31 18.50
N ASP A 237 -7.99 -3.91 19.02
CA ASP A 237 -7.80 -3.53 20.43
C ASP A 237 -8.52 -2.22 20.79
N TYR A 238 -8.95 -1.46 19.77
CA TYR A 238 -9.59 -0.16 19.93
C TYR A 238 -11.11 -0.21 19.78
N ILE A 239 -11.71 -1.39 19.61
CA ILE A 239 -13.18 -1.51 19.47
C ILE A 239 -13.85 -1.16 20.80
N ASP A 240 -14.64 -0.07 20.81
CA ASP A 240 -15.41 0.39 21.94
C ASP A 240 -16.70 1.07 21.44
N SER A 241 -17.55 1.58 22.31
CA SER A 241 -18.83 2.23 22.00
C SER A 241 -18.97 3.55 22.75
N LYS A 242 -17.89 4.34 22.79
CA LYS A 242 -17.90 5.69 23.36
C LYS A 242 -18.74 6.62 22.48
N LYS A 243 -19.33 7.64 23.08
CA LYS A 243 -20.08 8.64 22.34
C LYS A 243 -19.21 9.31 21.29
N PHE A 244 -19.67 9.35 20.04
CA PHE A 244 -18.99 10.05 18.96
C PHE A 244 -19.08 11.57 19.15
N ASN A 245 -17.97 12.28 18.92
CA ASN A 245 -17.89 13.74 18.94
C ASN A 245 -17.29 14.22 17.62
N GLU A 246 -18.07 14.99 16.85
CA GLU A 246 -17.70 15.46 15.51
C GLU A 246 -16.53 16.45 15.57
N ASP A 247 -16.48 17.36 16.54
CA ASP A 247 -15.38 18.33 16.69
C ASP A 247 -14.06 17.63 16.96
N LYS A 248 -14.07 16.58 17.81
CA LYS A 248 -12.88 15.76 18.07
C LYS A 248 -12.41 15.00 16.84
N PHE A 249 -13.34 14.51 16.02
CA PHE A 249 -13.00 13.88 14.75
C PHE A 249 -12.26 14.86 13.85
N PHE A 250 -12.79 16.08 13.67
CA PHE A 250 -12.18 17.08 12.79
C PHE A 250 -10.88 17.65 13.36
N ASP A 251 -10.71 17.75 14.69
CA ASP A 251 -9.43 18.07 15.31
C ASP A 251 -8.35 17.02 14.99
N LEU A 252 -8.67 15.73 15.11
CA LEU A 252 -7.77 14.64 14.73
C LEU A 252 -7.49 14.62 13.23
N PHE A 253 -8.49 14.91 12.40
CA PHE A 253 -8.34 14.98 10.95
C PHE A 253 -7.42 16.14 10.53
N SER A 254 -7.62 17.32 11.10
CA SER A 254 -6.76 18.49 10.87
C SER A 254 -5.31 18.20 11.28
N LYS A 255 -5.08 17.66 12.48
CA LYS A 255 -3.74 17.25 12.95
C LYS A 255 -3.09 16.23 12.05
N SER A 256 -3.87 15.28 11.54
CA SER A 256 -3.37 14.27 10.61
C SER A 256 -2.88 14.89 9.31
N ILE A 257 -3.52 15.95 8.83
CA ILE A 257 -3.08 16.72 7.65
C ILE A 257 -1.80 17.49 7.97
N ASP A 258 -1.78 18.23 9.09
CA ASP A 258 -0.62 19.03 9.50
C ASP A 258 0.64 18.18 9.66
N HIS A 259 0.52 16.98 10.22
CA HIS A 259 1.61 16.01 10.30
C HIS A 259 2.15 15.66 8.91
N ARG A 260 1.28 15.48 7.92
CA ARG A 260 1.70 15.07 6.56
C ARG A 260 2.20 16.23 5.70
N LEU A 261 2.04 17.47 6.18
CA LEU A 261 2.63 18.66 5.56
C LEU A 261 4.06 18.95 6.02
N VAL A 262 4.59 18.16 6.98
CA VAL A 262 5.99 18.31 7.44
C VAL A 262 6.93 17.86 6.33
N SER A 263 7.69 18.80 5.73
CA SER A 263 8.60 18.55 4.60
C SER A 263 9.56 19.73 4.41
N ASP A 264 10.80 19.45 4.03
CA ASP A 264 11.79 20.48 3.60
C ASP A 264 11.70 20.74 2.07
N VAL A 265 10.80 20.05 1.35
CA VAL A 265 10.55 20.22 -0.09
C VAL A 265 9.08 20.55 -0.36
N PRO A 266 8.75 21.17 -1.50
CA PRO A 266 7.37 21.50 -1.86
C PRO A 266 6.46 20.26 -1.93
N ILE A 267 5.19 20.43 -1.53
CA ILE A 267 4.17 19.39 -1.49
C ILE A 267 3.09 19.66 -2.54
N ALA A 268 2.68 18.61 -3.27
CA ALA A 268 1.51 18.58 -4.15
C ALA A 268 0.30 17.98 -3.44
N ASN A 269 -0.91 18.24 -3.93
CA ASN A 269 -2.16 17.60 -3.50
C ASN A 269 -2.86 16.98 -4.71
N PHE A 270 -3.22 15.71 -4.65
CA PHE A 270 -4.15 15.13 -5.61
C PHE A 270 -5.55 15.67 -5.37
N LEU A 271 -6.17 16.28 -6.38
CA LEU A 271 -7.50 16.86 -6.28
C LEU A 271 -8.41 16.30 -7.37
N SER A 272 -9.29 15.37 -7.04
CA SER A 272 -10.34 14.86 -7.94
C SER A 272 -11.65 15.65 -7.84
N GLY A 273 -11.70 16.64 -6.93
CA GLY A 273 -12.95 17.27 -6.53
C GLY A 273 -13.89 16.33 -5.75
N GLY A 274 -13.52 15.08 -5.44
CA GLY A 274 -14.24 14.17 -4.54
C GLY A 274 -14.26 14.68 -3.11
N LEU A 275 -15.19 14.15 -2.28
CA LEU A 275 -15.34 14.62 -0.89
C LEU A 275 -14.04 14.52 -0.10
N ASP A 276 -13.27 13.44 -0.28
CA ASP A 276 -12.02 13.19 0.47
C ASP A 276 -10.96 14.24 0.15
N SER A 277 -10.60 14.36 -1.13
CA SER A 277 -9.57 15.31 -1.57
C SER A 277 -9.99 16.76 -1.33
N THR A 278 -11.28 17.07 -1.47
CA THR A 278 -11.82 18.40 -1.17
C THR A 278 -11.73 18.73 0.31
N SER A 279 -12.05 17.77 1.20
CA SER A 279 -11.96 17.99 2.66
C SER A 279 -10.51 18.22 3.12
N ILE A 280 -9.53 17.54 2.50
CA ILE A 280 -8.11 17.78 2.77
C ILE A 280 -7.72 19.20 2.36
N VAL A 281 -8.09 19.64 1.14
CA VAL A 281 -7.78 20.99 0.66
C VAL A 281 -8.49 22.06 1.50
N LYS A 282 -9.77 21.83 1.88
CA LYS A 282 -10.48 22.72 2.80
C LYS A 282 -9.76 22.86 4.13
N SER A 283 -9.34 21.76 4.75
CA SER A 283 -8.63 21.80 6.03
C SER A 283 -7.31 22.56 5.94
N GLN A 284 -6.55 22.38 4.85
CA GLN A 284 -5.34 23.18 4.60
C GLN A 284 -5.65 24.67 4.47
N PHE A 285 -6.73 25.01 3.76
CA PHE A 285 -7.18 26.39 3.59
C PHE A 285 -7.61 27.01 4.92
N ASP A 286 -8.42 26.30 5.72
CA ASP A 286 -8.90 26.74 7.04
C ASP A 286 -7.71 26.96 8.01
N ASN A 287 -6.67 26.13 7.94
CA ASN A 287 -5.42 26.25 8.70
C ASN A 287 -4.43 27.28 8.12
N LYS A 288 -4.85 28.04 7.09
CA LYS A 288 -4.02 29.06 6.43
C LYS A 288 -2.70 28.53 5.90
N SER A 289 -2.68 27.31 5.38
CA SER A 289 -1.52 26.75 4.70
C SER A 289 -1.14 27.61 3.49
N GLU A 290 0.12 27.97 3.40
CA GLU A 290 0.63 28.73 2.24
C GLU A 290 0.80 27.83 1.03
N ASN A 291 0.55 28.37 -0.17
CA ASN A 291 0.86 27.74 -1.47
C ASN A 291 0.28 26.33 -1.65
N ILE A 292 -1.03 26.15 -1.49
CA ILE A 292 -1.69 24.87 -1.75
C ILE A 292 -1.62 24.55 -3.24
N ASN A 293 -0.70 23.65 -3.62
CA ASN A 293 -0.56 23.20 -5.01
C ASN A 293 -1.44 21.97 -5.24
N THR A 294 -2.35 22.04 -6.22
CA THR A 294 -3.30 20.96 -6.51
C THR A 294 -3.16 20.45 -7.93
N PHE A 295 -3.34 19.14 -8.12
CA PHE A 295 -3.20 18.44 -9.39
C PHE A 295 -4.43 17.56 -9.65
N THR A 296 -4.97 17.68 -10.86
CA THR A 296 -6.09 16.83 -11.33
C THR A 296 -5.74 16.21 -12.66
N VAL A 297 -6.20 14.99 -12.87
CA VAL A 297 -6.19 14.36 -14.19
C VAL A 297 -7.49 14.70 -14.91
N GLY A 298 -7.37 15.30 -16.08
CA GLY A 298 -8.46 15.40 -17.05
C GLY A 298 -8.30 14.31 -18.10
N VAL A 299 -9.38 13.64 -18.43
CA VAL A 299 -9.45 12.62 -19.49
C VAL A 299 -10.39 13.08 -20.60
N ASP A 300 -10.10 12.67 -21.87
CA ASP A 300 -10.91 13.08 -23.02
C ASP A 300 -12.34 12.53 -22.99
N ASP A 301 -12.58 11.43 -22.23
CA ASP A 301 -13.92 10.86 -22.08
C ASP A 301 -14.68 11.57 -20.97
N GLN A 302 -15.63 12.41 -21.37
CA GLN A 302 -16.47 13.19 -20.44
C GLN A 302 -17.22 12.34 -19.40
N ARG A 303 -17.41 11.04 -19.64
CA ARG A 303 -18.04 10.14 -18.67
C ARG A 303 -17.18 9.90 -17.43
N TYR A 304 -15.85 10.11 -17.53
CA TYR A 304 -14.87 9.88 -16.49
C TYR A 304 -14.09 11.14 -16.09
N ASP A 305 -14.33 12.27 -16.75
CA ASP A 305 -13.64 13.53 -16.48
C ASP A 305 -14.23 14.24 -15.25
N GLU A 306 -13.48 14.29 -14.18
CA GLU A 306 -13.81 15.01 -12.94
C GLU A 306 -13.14 16.40 -12.87
N SER A 307 -12.43 16.84 -13.91
CA SER A 307 -11.63 18.07 -13.88
C SER A 307 -12.44 19.33 -13.57
N GLY A 308 -13.69 19.42 -14.05
CA GLY A 308 -14.57 20.54 -13.74
C GLY A 308 -14.92 20.69 -12.25
N TRP A 309 -15.05 19.56 -11.53
CA TRP A 309 -15.29 19.59 -10.09
C TRP A 309 -14.05 20.01 -9.31
N ALA A 310 -12.88 19.54 -9.74
CA ALA A 310 -11.62 19.95 -9.15
C ALA A 310 -11.31 21.44 -9.37
N GLU A 311 -11.63 21.95 -10.56
CA GLU A 311 -11.51 23.40 -10.86
C GLU A 311 -12.42 24.24 -9.95
N LEU A 312 -13.64 23.76 -9.65
CA LEU A 312 -14.58 24.42 -8.75
C LEU A 312 -13.99 24.51 -7.32
N VAL A 313 -13.41 23.43 -6.83
CA VAL A 313 -12.73 23.39 -5.52
C VAL A 313 -11.51 24.32 -5.51
N SER A 314 -10.69 24.28 -6.57
CA SER A 314 -9.52 25.11 -6.70
C SER A 314 -9.86 26.61 -6.67
N LYS A 315 -10.89 27.04 -7.38
CA LYS A 315 -11.40 28.41 -7.34
C LYS A 315 -11.91 28.82 -5.96
N LYS A 316 -12.64 27.91 -5.28
CA LYS A 316 -13.18 28.18 -3.94
C LYS A 316 -12.10 28.40 -2.91
N TYR A 317 -11.05 27.56 -2.90
CA TYR A 317 -9.98 27.61 -1.90
C TYR A 317 -8.68 28.25 -2.44
N GLN A 318 -8.73 28.90 -3.59
CA GLN A 318 -7.64 29.70 -4.17
C GLN A 318 -6.32 28.91 -4.30
N THR A 319 -6.40 27.64 -4.70
CA THR A 319 -5.22 26.80 -4.85
C THR A 319 -4.50 27.08 -6.17
N LYS A 320 -3.18 26.84 -6.20
CA LYS A 320 -2.42 26.80 -7.46
C LYS A 320 -2.67 25.48 -8.17
N HIS A 321 -3.64 25.49 -9.09
CA HIS A 321 -4.15 24.29 -9.73
C HIS A 321 -3.48 23.97 -11.06
N THR A 322 -3.15 22.70 -11.25
CA THR A 322 -2.60 22.18 -12.51
C THR A 322 -3.48 21.04 -13.02
N LEU A 323 -4.07 21.22 -14.20
CA LEU A 323 -4.79 20.18 -14.92
C LEU A 323 -3.80 19.40 -15.79
N VAL A 324 -3.65 18.09 -15.49
CA VAL A 324 -2.86 17.14 -16.27
C VAL A 324 -3.79 16.44 -17.26
N LYS A 325 -3.75 16.85 -18.52
CA LYS A 325 -4.53 16.18 -19.57
C LYS A 325 -3.86 14.86 -19.96
N ILE A 326 -4.62 13.78 -19.86
CA ILE A 326 -4.20 12.44 -20.24
C ILE A 326 -5.06 12.00 -21.42
N ASN A 327 -4.41 11.56 -22.50
CA ASN A 327 -5.12 10.97 -23.63
C ASN A 327 -5.73 9.63 -23.18
N SER A 328 -7.04 9.45 -23.33
CA SER A 328 -7.76 8.21 -23.01
C SER A 328 -7.31 7.02 -23.87
N LYS A 329 -6.69 7.28 -25.02
CA LYS A 329 -6.00 6.26 -25.83
C LYS A 329 -4.61 6.05 -25.25
N PHE A 330 -4.53 5.23 -24.20
CA PHE A 330 -3.24 4.88 -23.60
C PHE A 330 -2.34 4.20 -24.63
N ASP A 331 -1.10 4.70 -24.70
CA ASP A 331 -0.02 4.03 -25.39
C ASP A 331 0.30 2.72 -24.64
N ASN A 332 0.54 1.64 -25.40
CA ASN A 332 0.93 0.35 -24.83
C ASN A 332 2.16 0.47 -23.93
N ASP A 333 3.10 1.36 -24.26
CA ASP A 333 4.31 1.59 -23.48
C ASP A 333 4.00 2.06 -22.06
N ILE A 334 3.08 3.02 -21.88
CA ILE A 334 2.67 3.52 -20.55
C ILE A 334 2.00 2.41 -19.72
N ILE A 335 1.18 1.59 -20.37
CA ILE A 335 0.53 0.47 -19.70
C ILE A 335 1.56 -0.56 -19.25
N LEU A 336 2.51 -0.93 -20.12
CA LEU A 336 3.58 -1.86 -19.79
C LEU A 336 4.53 -1.30 -18.71
N GLU A 337 4.87 0.00 -18.78
CA GLU A 337 5.63 0.67 -17.71
C GLU A 337 4.90 0.58 -16.37
N SER A 338 3.60 0.85 -16.35
CA SER A 338 2.78 0.78 -15.13
C SER A 338 2.73 -0.63 -14.52
N ILE A 339 2.65 -1.68 -15.36
CA ILE A 339 2.70 -3.08 -14.91
C ILE A 339 4.09 -3.41 -14.36
N ASN A 340 5.16 -2.99 -15.05
CA ASN A 340 6.54 -3.26 -14.65
C ASN A 340 6.95 -2.52 -13.35
N ALA A 341 6.24 -1.45 -12.98
CA ALA A 341 6.44 -0.72 -11.73
C ALA A 341 6.14 -1.57 -10.48
N PHE A 342 5.38 -2.66 -10.65
CA PHE A 342 5.03 -3.55 -9.55
C PHE A 342 6.04 -4.70 -9.41
N ASP A 343 6.52 -4.86 -8.20
CA ASP A 343 7.46 -5.94 -7.82
C ASP A 343 6.75 -7.22 -7.38
N GLU A 344 5.44 -7.15 -7.18
CA GLU A 344 4.57 -8.27 -6.84
C GLU A 344 3.32 -8.31 -7.75
N LEU A 345 2.63 -9.45 -7.76
CA LEU A 345 1.43 -9.64 -8.57
C LEU A 345 0.28 -8.74 -8.08
N TYR A 346 -0.21 -7.87 -8.97
CA TYR A 346 -1.28 -6.92 -8.68
C TYR A 346 -2.09 -6.59 -9.93
N SER A 347 -3.41 -6.78 -9.91
CA SER A 347 -4.24 -6.74 -11.12
C SER A 347 -5.28 -5.60 -11.18
N ASP A 348 -5.28 -4.63 -10.26
CA ASP A 348 -6.20 -3.49 -10.36
C ASP A 348 -5.79 -2.56 -11.52
N PRO A 349 -6.64 -2.37 -12.55
CA PRO A 349 -6.28 -1.55 -13.72
C PRO A 349 -6.18 -0.05 -13.41
N SER A 350 -6.64 0.42 -12.25
CA SER A 350 -6.47 1.83 -11.84
C SER A 350 -5.00 2.22 -11.61
N THR A 351 -4.10 1.23 -11.54
CA THR A 351 -2.64 1.43 -11.47
C THR A 351 -2.10 2.26 -12.62
N VAL A 352 -2.64 2.10 -13.82
CA VAL A 352 -2.20 2.82 -15.02
C VAL A 352 -2.33 4.33 -14.83
N LEU A 353 -3.49 4.79 -14.34
CA LEU A 353 -3.73 6.21 -14.06
C LEU A 353 -2.92 6.71 -12.86
N SER A 354 -2.83 5.89 -11.80
CA SER A 354 -2.03 6.22 -10.61
C SER A 354 -0.55 6.39 -10.95
N TYR A 355 0.00 5.51 -11.80
CA TYR A 355 1.35 5.60 -12.31
C TYR A 355 1.56 6.89 -13.12
N GLN A 356 0.64 7.18 -14.04
CA GLN A 356 0.76 8.29 -14.97
C GLN A 356 0.70 9.66 -14.29
N ILE A 357 -0.24 9.85 -13.34
CA ILE A 357 -0.31 11.10 -12.58
C ILE A 357 0.94 11.27 -11.72
N SER A 358 1.44 10.19 -11.11
CA SER A 358 2.68 10.22 -10.35
C SER A 358 3.89 10.61 -11.21
N LYS A 359 3.97 10.07 -12.45
CA LYS A 359 5.02 10.41 -13.43
C LYS A 359 5.01 11.89 -13.84
N VAL A 360 3.85 12.54 -13.83
CA VAL A 360 3.76 13.97 -14.14
C VAL A 360 4.14 14.83 -12.94
N ILE A 361 3.60 14.50 -11.75
CA ILE A 361 3.83 15.30 -10.53
C ILE A 361 5.31 15.21 -10.10
N SER A 362 5.92 14.03 -10.22
CA SER A 362 7.31 13.80 -9.81
C SER A 362 8.35 14.64 -10.53
N LYS A 363 7.99 15.24 -11.66
CA LYS A 363 8.89 16.19 -12.37
C LYS A 363 9.25 17.42 -11.54
N ASN A 364 8.37 17.82 -10.62
CA ASN A 364 8.54 19.05 -9.84
C ASN A 364 8.35 18.86 -8.33
N TYR A 365 7.83 17.70 -7.89
CA TYR A 365 7.50 17.42 -6.50
C TYR A 365 7.97 16.03 -6.10
N LYS A 366 8.50 15.92 -4.88
CA LYS A 366 8.88 14.64 -4.26
C LYS A 366 7.81 14.08 -3.33
N VAL A 367 6.85 14.92 -2.93
CA VAL A 367 5.78 14.59 -1.98
C VAL A 367 4.42 15.01 -2.53
N ALA A 368 3.42 14.15 -2.35
CA ALA A 368 2.02 14.47 -2.65
C ALA A 368 1.08 13.97 -1.54
N ILE A 369 0.01 14.73 -1.28
CA ILE A 369 -1.07 14.35 -0.37
C ILE A 369 -2.21 13.74 -1.19
N SER A 370 -2.79 12.62 -0.70
CA SER A 370 -3.92 11.94 -1.34
C SER A 370 -5.10 11.73 -0.39
N GLY A 371 -6.28 11.53 -0.96
CA GLY A 371 -7.51 11.19 -0.24
C GLY A 371 -7.71 9.69 0.02
N ASP A 372 -6.70 8.85 -0.25
CA ASP A 372 -6.79 7.41 -0.01
C ASP A 372 -7.04 7.11 1.48
N GLY A 373 -7.79 6.05 1.76
CA GLY A 373 -8.22 5.70 3.13
C GLY A 373 -9.54 6.34 3.56
N GLY A 374 -10.03 7.39 2.86
CA GLY A 374 -11.29 8.06 3.20
C GLY A 374 -12.52 7.17 3.01
N ASP A 375 -12.51 6.31 1.99
CA ASP A 375 -13.58 5.34 1.77
C ASP A 375 -13.58 4.22 2.81
N GLU A 376 -12.40 3.75 3.22
CA GLU A 376 -12.20 2.74 4.25
C GLU A 376 -12.59 3.27 5.63
N LEU A 377 -12.26 4.51 5.94
CA LEU A 377 -12.55 5.13 7.24
C LEU A 377 -14.04 5.48 7.40
N LEU A 378 -14.70 5.97 6.32
CA LEU A 378 -16.04 6.55 6.38
C LEU A 378 -17.08 5.80 5.51
N GLY A 379 -16.79 4.54 5.18
CA GLY A 379 -17.72 3.64 4.52
C GLY A 379 -18.16 4.07 3.12
N GLY A 380 -17.28 4.71 2.34
CA GLY A 380 -17.62 5.28 1.03
C GLY A 380 -17.87 4.27 -0.09
N TYR A 381 -17.56 3.00 0.12
CA TYR A 381 -17.74 1.95 -0.88
C TYR A 381 -19.19 1.45 -0.97
N LYS A 382 -19.63 1.14 -2.19
CA LYS A 382 -20.94 0.50 -2.43
C LYS A 382 -21.09 -0.81 -1.64
N ARG A 383 -19.97 -1.60 -1.48
CA ARG A 383 -19.99 -2.83 -0.69
C ARG A 383 -20.38 -2.59 0.76
N THR A 384 -19.91 -1.50 1.38
CA THR A 384 -20.26 -1.15 2.76
C THR A 384 -21.75 -0.96 2.91
N SER A 385 -22.37 -0.15 2.05
CA SER A 385 -23.83 0.07 2.06
C SER A 385 -24.64 -1.21 1.79
N LEU A 386 -24.15 -2.09 0.91
CA LEU A 386 -24.80 -3.37 0.60
C LEU A 386 -24.68 -4.35 1.78
N MET A 387 -23.51 -4.41 2.43
CA MET A 387 -23.30 -5.28 3.58
C MET A 387 -24.14 -4.86 4.80
N LEU A 388 -24.26 -3.57 5.06
CA LEU A 388 -25.09 -3.04 6.16
C LEU A 388 -26.61 -3.26 5.94
N LYS A 389 -27.06 -3.30 4.68
CA LYS A 389 -28.47 -3.50 4.30
C LYS A 389 -28.79 -4.96 3.91
N ARG A 390 -27.84 -5.88 4.07
CA ARG A 390 -28.02 -7.24 3.58
C ARG A 390 -29.11 -8.02 4.33
N GLY A 391 -29.84 -8.84 3.56
CA GLY A 391 -30.69 -9.89 4.13
C GLY A 391 -29.84 -11.13 4.50
N THR A 392 -30.29 -11.88 5.49
CA THR A 392 -29.62 -13.11 5.94
C THR A 392 -30.19 -14.34 5.22
N LEU A 393 -29.89 -14.50 3.94
CA LEU A 393 -30.31 -15.66 3.18
C LEU A 393 -29.31 -16.83 3.31
N PRO A 394 -29.78 -18.08 3.30
CA PRO A 394 -28.89 -19.26 3.28
C PRO A 394 -27.93 -19.20 2.09
N ASN A 395 -26.66 -19.51 2.32
CA ASN A 395 -25.61 -19.43 1.30
C ASN A 395 -25.92 -20.30 0.06
N SER A 396 -26.51 -21.48 0.24
CA SER A 396 -26.92 -22.37 -0.84
C SER A 396 -27.98 -21.71 -1.74
N PHE A 397 -28.96 -21.04 -1.14
CA PHE A 397 -30.02 -20.34 -1.86
C PHE A 397 -29.48 -19.13 -2.64
N VAL A 398 -28.60 -18.35 -2.01
CA VAL A 398 -27.93 -17.21 -2.68
C VAL A 398 -27.09 -17.69 -3.86
N ASN A 399 -26.33 -18.77 -3.69
CA ASN A 399 -25.53 -19.34 -4.77
C ASN A 399 -26.41 -19.88 -5.91
N PHE A 400 -27.56 -20.48 -5.60
CA PHE A 400 -28.54 -20.92 -6.59
C PHE A 400 -29.09 -19.71 -7.37
N LEU A 401 -29.55 -18.66 -6.69
CA LEU A 401 -30.03 -17.43 -7.32
C LEU A 401 -28.95 -16.79 -8.21
N HIS A 402 -27.70 -16.74 -7.75
CA HIS A 402 -26.59 -16.21 -8.53
C HIS A 402 -26.30 -17.07 -9.78
N LYS A 403 -26.45 -18.40 -9.67
CA LYS A 403 -26.25 -19.32 -10.79
C LYS A 403 -27.28 -19.15 -11.91
N ILE A 404 -28.55 -18.92 -11.54
CA ILE A 404 -29.65 -18.74 -12.51
C ILE A 404 -29.77 -17.31 -13.02
N TYR A 405 -29.09 -16.34 -12.39
CA TYR A 405 -29.13 -14.94 -12.83
C TYR A 405 -28.58 -14.80 -14.24
N PRO A 406 -29.29 -14.13 -15.16
CA PRO A 406 -28.82 -13.93 -16.52
C PRO A 406 -27.62 -12.99 -16.53
N LYS A 407 -26.43 -13.55 -16.73
CA LYS A 407 -25.13 -12.83 -16.61
C LYS A 407 -24.90 -11.71 -17.63
N HIS A 408 -25.78 -11.59 -18.64
CA HIS A 408 -25.78 -10.47 -19.58
C HIS A 408 -26.25 -9.15 -18.97
N TYR A 409 -26.92 -9.19 -17.81
CA TYR A 409 -27.30 -7.98 -17.05
C TYR A 409 -26.22 -7.50 -16.06
N GLY A 410 -25.12 -8.23 -15.91
CA GLY A 410 -24.01 -7.88 -15.01
C GLY A 410 -23.50 -9.06 -14.19
N SER A 411 -22.55 -8.80 -13.29
CA SER A 411 -21.94 -9.83 -12.43
C SER A 411 -22.86 -10.40 -11.35
N ALA A 412 -24.02 -9.78 -11.12
CA ALA A 412 -24.96 -10.12 -10.05
C ALA A 412 -24.35 -10.17 -8.65
N GLN A 413 -23.24 -9.49 -8.42
CA GLN A 413 -22.56 -9.44 -7.12
C GLN A 413 -23.50 -8.99 -5.98
N GLU A 414 -24.47 -8.12 -6.26
CA GLU A 414 -25.48 -7.68 -5.28
C GLU A 414 -26.30 -8.84 -4.68
N ILE A 415 -26.43 -9.96 -5.40
CA ILE A 415 -27.05 -11.18 -4.91
C ILE A 415 -26.13 -11.85 -3.89
N LEU A 416 -24.83 -11.90 -4.16
CA LEU A 416 -23.83 -12.56 -3.32
C LEU A 416 -23.71 -11.90 -1.94
N TYR A 417 -23.90 -10.58 -1.83
CA TYR A 417 -23.89 -9.87 -0.54
C TYR A 417 -25.06 -10.22 0.39
N ARG A 418 -26.07 -10.94 -0.10
CA ARG A 418 -27.21 -11.38 0.72
C ARG A 418 -26.93 -12.67 1.47
N LYS A 419 -25.72 -13.24 1.39
CA LYS A 419 -25.32 -14.44 2.12
C LYS A 419 -25.45 -14.22 3.63
N ARG A 420 -25.90 -15.27 4.34
CA ARG A 420 -25.94 -15.28 5.80
C ARG A 420 -24.55 -15.18 6.43
N ASP A 421 -23.58 -15.85 5.83
CA ASP A 421 -22.17 -15.83 6.22
C ASP A 421 -21.54 -14.50 5.79
N SER A 422 -21.18 -13.66 6.76
CA SER A 422 -20.59 -12.34 6.52
C SER A 422 -19.23 -12.42 5.82
N ALA A 423 -18.40 -13.40 6.20
CA ALA A 423 -17.09 -13.58 5.63
C ALA A 423 -17.19 -13.92 4.12
N LYS A 424 -18.10 -14.87 3.78
CA LYS A 424 -18.36 -15.20 2.37
C LYS A 424 -19.03 -14.07 1.59
N ALA A 425 -19.86 -13.27 2.25
CA ALA A 425 -20.45 -12.08 1.62
C ALA A 425 -19.38 -11.02 1.29
N TYR A 426 -18.48 -10.73 2.24
CA TYR A 426 -17.37 -9.79 2.02
C TYR A 426 -16.40 -10.30 0.95
N ALA A 427 -15.95 -11.56 1.06
CA ALA A 427 -15.04 -12.17 0.10
C ALA A 427 -15.59 -12.17 -1.34
N SER A 428 -16.92 -12.31 -1.50
CA SER A 428 -17.59 -12.27 -2.82
C SER A 428 -17.33 -10.98 -3.61
N PHE A 429 -16.86 -9.90 -2.95
CA PHE A 429 -16.47 -8.67 -3.63
C PHE A 429 -15.17 -8.84 -4.43
N PHE A 430 -14.27 -9.70 -3.97
CA PHE A 430 -12.92 -9.87 -4.53
C PHE A 430 -12.81 -11.15 -5.37
N GLU A 431 -13.60 -12.19 -5.06
CA GLU A 431 -13.51 -13.51 -5.67
C GLU A 431 -13.90 -13.55 -7.14
N ASP A 432 -13.17 -14.33 -7.91
CA ASP A 432 -13.56 -14.78 -9.25
C ASP A 432 -13.58 -16.31 -9.36
N ASN A 433 -14.49 -16.94 -8.61
CA ASN A 433 -14.68 -18.39 -8.65
C ASN A 433 -15.03 -18.93 -10.06
N ASN A 434 -15.60 -18.09 -10.93
CA ASN A 434 -15.85 -18.49 -12.31
C ASN A 434 -14.55 -18.61 -13.12
N LEU A 435 -13.57 -17.75 -12.88
CA LEU A 435 -12.26 -17.85 -13.52
C LEU A 435 -11.51 -19.09 -13.03
N LEU A 436 -11.54 -19.35 -11.71
CA LEU A 436 -10.94 -20.57 -11.15
C LEU A 436 -11.56 -21.84 -11.75
N ASN A 437 -12.89 -21.90 -11.87
CA ASN A 437 -13.58 -23.05 -12.48
C ASN A 437 -13.20 -23.24 -13.95
N LEU A 438 -13.01 -22.15 -14.74
CA LEU A 438 -12.55 -22.22 -16.13
C LEU A 438 -11.12 -22.76 -16.26
N LEU A 439 -10.30 -22.56 -15.21
CA LEU A 439 -8.93 -23.06 -15.12
C LEU A 439 -8.81 -24.40 -14.39
N ASN A 440 -9.93 -25.03 -14.00
CA ASN A 440 -9.98 -26.25 -13.19
C ASN A 440 -9.21 -26.16 -11.86
N LEU A 441 -9.22 -24.97 -11.24
CA LEU A 441 -8.57 -24.69 -9.96
C LEU A 441 -9.60 -24.61 -8.84
N ASN A 442 -9.24 -25.11 -7.67
CA ASN A 442 -10.05 -25.01 -6.46
C ASN A 442 -9.69 -23.75 -5.66
N PRO A 443 -10.66 -22.96 -5.20
CA PRO A 443 -10.38 -21.81 -4.34
C PRO A 443 -9.75 -22.26 -3.01
N ALA A 444 -8.75 -21.51 -2.53
CA ALA A 444 -8.26 -21.65 -1.18
C ALA A 444 -9.30 -21.10 -0.18
N ASP A 445 -9.49 -21.78 0.95
CA ASP A 445 -10.36 -21.26 2.02
C ASP A 445 -9.56 -20.28 2.89
N ILE A 446 -9.64 -18.98 2.54
CA ILE A 446 -8.99 -17.88 3.28
C ILE A 446 -10.01 -16.86 3.79
N TYR A 447 -11.30 -17.24 3.88
CA TYR A 447 -12.36 -16.28 4.25
C TYR A 447 -12.14 -15.67 5.65
N GLY A 448 -11.59 -16.44 6.60
CA GLY A 448 -11.21 -15.95 7.92
C GLY A 448 -10.03 -14.98 7.90
N GLU A 449 -9.22 -15.01 6.84
CA GLU A 449 -8.09 -14.07 6.65
C GLU A 449 -8.55 -12.76 6.00
N LEU A 450 -9.73 -12.73 5.38
CA LEU A 450 -10.28 -11.57 4.67
C LEU A 450 -11.30 -10.78 5.48
N TYR A 451 -12.09 -11.46 6.33
CA TYR A 451 -13.17 -10.84 7.10
C TYR A 451 -13.05 -11.11 8.60
N PHE A 452 -13.01 -10.04 9.38
CA PHE A 452 -12.80 -10.06 10.82
C PHE A 452 -14.11 -9.71 11.54
N LYS A 453 -14.70 -10.70 12.24
CA LYS A 453 -15.90 -10.54 13.05
C LYS A 453 -15.51 -10.49 14.53
N GLU A 454 -15.09 -9.31 15.00
CA GLU A 454 -14.60 -9.12 16.37
C GLU A 454 -15.53 -8.21 17.22
N SER A 455 -16.62 -7.71 16.62
CA SER A 455 -17.61 -6.89 17.33
C SER A 455 -19.05 -7.31 17.02
N GLY A 456 -20.00 -6.86 17.84
CA GLY A 456 -21.44 -6.95 17.55
C GLY A 456 -21.92 -5.96 16.48
N ASN A 457 -21.05 -5.04 16.03
CA ASN A 457 -21.36 -3.98 15.07
C ASN A 457 -20.83 -4.36 13.67
N ASP A 458 -21.72 -4.59 12.72
CA ASP A 458 -21.34 -4.96 11.34
C ASP A 458 -20.49 -3.91 10.63
N TYR A 459 -20.69 -2.62 10.93
CA TYR A 459 -19.87 -1.56 10.35
C TYR A 459 -18.41 -1.63 10.84
N LYS A 460 -18.20 -1.82 12.15
CA LYS A 460 -16.84 -1.98 12.70
C LYS A 460 -16.13 -3.22 12.17
N ASN A 461 -16.86 -4.32 12.00
CA ASN A 461 -16.31 -5.54 11.39
C ASN A 461 -15.89 -5.30 9.92
N LEU A 462 -16.62 -4.49 9.17
CA LEU A 462 -16.25 -4.08 7.82
C LEU A 462 -15.00 -3.20 7.81
N LEU A 463 -14.92 -2.21 8.71
CA LEU A 463 -13.73 -1.36 8.85
C LEU A 463 -12.50 -2.20 9.20
N LEU A 464 -12.61 -3.13 10.15
CA LEU A 464 -11.52 -4.04 10.51
C LEU A 464 -11.06 -4.87 9.31
N SER A 465 -12.00 -5.38 8.54
CA SER A 465 -11.69 -6.18 7.34
C SER A 465 -10.99 -5.33 6.28
N ASP A 466 -11.45 -4.10 6.11
CA ASP A 466 -10.80 -3.14 5.21
C ASP A 466 -9.39 -2.78 5.72
N TYR A 467 -9.17 -2.55 7.00
CA TYR A 467 -7.84 -2.20 7.56
C TYR A 467 -6.85 -3.37 7.56
N LYS A 468 -7.32 -4.59 7.78
CA LYS A 468 -6.45 -5.78 7.84
C LYS A 468 -6.17 -6.40 6.47
N PHE A 469 -7.04 -6.19 5.47
CA PHE A 469 -6.87 -6.77 4.14
C PHE A 469 -6.92 -5.72 3.02
N TYR A 470 -8.07 -5.04 2.82
CA TYR A 470 -8.26 -4.22 1.61
C TYR A 470 -7.32 -3.03 1.54
N LEU A 471 -7.15 -2.30 2.63
CA LEU A 471 -6.29 -1.12 2.69
C LEU A 471 -4.81 -1.48 2.45
N PRO A 472 -4.17 -2.41 3.19
CA PRO A 472 -2.77 -2.75 2.98
C PRO A 472 -2.51 -3.45 1.65
N GLU A 473 -3.34 -4.43 1.26
CA GLU A 473 -3.06 -5.31 0.12
C GLU A 473 -3.56 -4.74 -1.22
N MET A 474 -4.56 -3.87 -1.20
CA MET A 474 -5.14 -3.31 -2.42
C MET A 474 -4.81 -1.82 -2.59
N MET A 475 -5.04 -0.99 -1.57
CA MET A 475 -4.91 0.45 -1.71
C MET A 475 -3.48 0.93 -1.49
N MET A 476 -2.86 0.60 -0.35
CA MET A 476 -1.50 1.09 -0.02
C MET A 476 -0.45 0.50 -0.94
N LEU A 477 -0.60 -0.77 -1.32
CA LEU A 477 0.26 -1.40 -2.32
C LEU A 477 0.21 -0.65 -3.65
N LYS A 478 -1.00 -0.37 -4.17
CA LYS A 478 -1.19 0.40 -5.40
C LYS A 478 -0.53 1.77 -5.32
N VAL A 479 -0.86 2.52 -4.26
CA VAL A 479 -0.36 3.89 -4.07
C VAL A 479 1.17 3.90 -4.03
N ASP A 480 1.78 3.07 -3.18
CA ASP A 480 3.23 3.03 -3.02
C ASP A 480 3.96 2.63 -4.31
N ARG A 481 3.52 1.53 -4.99
CA ARG A 481 4.22 1.06 -6.20
C ARG A 481 4.10 2.04 -7.36
N SER A 482 2.88 2.54 -7.62
CA SER A 482 2.64 3.49 -8.73
C SER A 482 3.42 4.79 -8.55
N SER A 483 3.48 5.30 -7.33
CA SER A 483 4.12 6.59 -7.05
C SER A 483 5.64 6.45 -6.93
N MET A 484 6.12 5.41 -6.24
CA MET A 484 7.55 5.24 -6.00
C MET A 484 8.35 4.76 -7.21
N ALA A 485 7.72 4.14 -8.19
CA ALA A 485 8.33 3.92 -9.50
C ALA A 485 8.73 5.24 -10.19
N ASN A 486 8.14 6.35 -9.75
CA ASN A 486 8.38 7.70 -10.21
C ASN A 486 9.04 8.60 -9.14
N SER A 487 9.60 8.05 -8.08
CA SER A 487 10.25 8.81 -7.00
C SER A 487 9.32 9.85 -6.33
N LEU A 488 8.02 9.53 -6.21
CA LEU A 488 7.02 10.39 -5.57
C LEU A 488 6.51 9.74 -4.28
N GLU A 489 6.69 10.39 -3.14
CA GLU A 489 6.10 9.97 -1.87
C GLU A 489 4.65 10.41 -1.77
N VAL A 490 3.72 9.46 -1.63
CA VAL A 490 2.32 9.77 -1.36
C VAL A 490 2.01 9.57 0.12
N ARG A 491 1.32 10.57 0.71
CA ARG A 491 0.89 10.62 2.11
C ARG A 491 -0.62 10.72 2.18
N SER A 492 -1.26 9.90 3.00
CA SER A 492 -2.72 9.82 3.11
C SER A 492 -3.19 10.18 4.53
N PRO A 493 -3.80 11.37 4.74
CA PRO A 493 -4.27 11.78 6.08
C PRO A 493 -5.32 10.85 6.68
N PHE A 494 -6.21 10.27 5.88
CA PHE A 494 -7.23 9.34 6.35
C PHE A 494 -6.67 8.01 6.86
N VAL A 495 -5.39 7.71 6.58
CA VAL A 495 -4.67 6.53 7.04
C VAL A 495 -3.88 6.83 8.34
N ASP A 496 -4.30 7.81 9.10
CA ASP A 496 -3.74 8.10 10.42
C ASP A 496 -4.31 7.15 11.47
N HIS A 497 -3.42 6.46 12.22
CA HIS A 497 -3.87 5.48 13.21
C HIS A 497 -4.68 6.12 14.35
N LYS A 498 -4.39 7.37 14.76
CA LYS A 498 -5.17 8.05 15.80
C LYS A 498 -6.60 8.32 15.37
N LEU A 499 -6.79 8.64 14.09
CA LEU A 499 -8.11 8.83 13.49
C LEU A 499 -8.88 7.50 13.42
N ILE A 500 -8.19 6.43 13.01
CA ILE A 500 -8.74 5.06 12.94
C ILE A 500 -9.11 4.55 14.34
N GLU A 501 -8.21 4.68 15.32
CA GLU A 501 -8.44 4.32 16.72
C GLU A 501 -9.67 5.05 17.27
N TYR A 502 -9.83 6.35 16.96
CA TYR A 502 -10.98 7.12 17.37
C TYR A 502 -12.29 6.59 16.77
N VAL A 503 -12.34 6.37 15.47
CA VAL A 503 -13.54 5.84 14.78
C VAL A 503 -13.91 4.45 15.31
N LEU A 504 -12.94 3.57 15.54
CA LEU A 504 -13.19 2.24 16.10
C LEU A 504 -13.66 2.29 17.56
N SER A 505 -13.20 3.29 18.34
CA SER A 505 -13.56 3.41 19.76
C SER A 505 -14.90 4.09 20.02
N THR A 506 -15.57 4.62 18.99
CA THR A 506 -16.81 5.37 19.15
C THR A 506 -18.01 4.67 18.52
N GLU A 507 -19.22 5.10 18.88
CA GLU A 507 -20.46 4.67 18.22
C GLU A 507 -20.42 5.02 16.73
N SER A 508 -21.09 4.19 15.91
CA SER A 508 -21.12 4.36 14.45
C SER A 508 -22.36 5.15 13.96
N ASN A 509 -23.03 5.89 14.83
CA ASN A 509 -24.25 6.64 14.56
C ASN A 509 -24.07 7.74 13.49
N PHE A 510 -22.86 8.25 13.29
CA PHE A 510 -22.56 9.16 12.19
C PHE A 510 -22.79 8.52 10.80
N MET A 511 -22.86 7.18 10.71
CA MET A 511 -23.18 6.46 9.49
C MET A 511 -24.70 6.39 9.21
N ASP A 512 -25.57 6.72 10.16
CA ASP A 512 -27.03 6.67 10.00
C ASP A 512 -27.50 7.64 8.91
N SER A 513 -26.79 8.76 8.73
CA SER A 513 -26.99 9.73 7.67
C SER A 513 -26.38 9.34 6.32
N GLY A 514 -25.81 8.13 6.23
CA GLY A 514 -25.21 7.55 5.02
C GLY A 514 -23.70 7.71 4.89
N PRO A 515 -23.12 7.14 3.83
CA PRO A 515 -21.67 7.15 3.60
C PRO A 515 -21.11 8.57 3.54
N LYS A 516 -19.98 8.79 4.20
CA LYS A 516 -19.24 10.06 4.21
C LYS A 516 -20.07 11.27 4.67
N SER A 517 -21.12 11.05 5.48
CA SER A 517 -21.97 12.13 6.01
C SER A 517 -21.17 13.21 6.75
N LEU A 518 -20.14 12.84 7.51
CA LEU A 518 -19.22 13.76 8.18
C LEU A 518 -18.55 14.73 7.19
N LEU A 519 -17.98 14.23 6.10
CA LEU A 519 -17.34 15.06 5.08
C LEU A 519 -18.37 15.94 4.33
N LYS A 520 -19.58 15.42 4.08
CA LYS A 520 -20.64 16.20 3.47
C LYS A 520 -21.04 17.37 4.38
N ASN A 521 -21.20 17.14 5.69
CA ASN A 521 -21.49 18.18 6.67
C ASN A 521 -20.39 19.24 6.72
N TYR A 522 -19.13 18.79 6.74
CA TYR A 522 -17.96 19.67 6.74
C TYR A 522 -17.85 20.56 5.51
N LEU A 523 -18.28 20.05 4.34
CA LEU A 523 -18.22 20.77 3.06
C LEU A 523 -19.52 21.55 2.73
N LYS A 524 -20.62 21.31 3.46
CA LYS A 524 -21.94 21.93 3.24
C LYS A 524 -21.94 23.46 3.24
N PRO A 525 -21.15 24.17 4.07
CA PRO A 525 -21.08 25.62 4.01
C PRO A 525 -20.52 26.19 2.69
N ASP A 526 -19.72 25.39 1.96
CA ASP A 526 -18.97 25.83 0.80
C ASP A 526 -19.54 25.35 -0.54
N PHE A 527 -20.30 24.23 -0.54
CA PHE A 527 -20.79 23.59 -1.75
C PHE A 527 -22.27 23.26 -1.69
N ASN A 528 -22.90 23.30 -2.87
CA ASN A 528 -24.33 23.00 -3.03
C ASN A 528 -24.61 21.48 -2.98
N HIS A 529 -25.93 21.15 -3.00
CA HIS A 529 -26.41 19.77 -2.96
C HIS A 529 -25.85 18.90 -4.09
N ASP A 530 -25.72 19.43 -5.30
CA ASP A 530 -25.27 18.67 -6.49
C ASP A 530 -23.81 18.25 -6.34
N PHE A 531 -22.94 19.12 -5.81
CA PHE A 531 -21.57 18.79 -5.49
C PHE A 531 -21.49 17.68 -4.43
N LEU A 532 -22.24 17.82 -3.32
CA LEU A 532 -22.15 16.92 -2.17
C LEU A 532 -22.72 15.52 -2.43
N ASN A 533 -23.69 15.39 -3.33
CA ASN A 533 -24.41 14.13 -3.57
C ASN A 533 -24.19 13.56 -4.97
N ARG A 534 -23.25 14.12 -5.73
CA ARG A 534 -22.93 13.60 -7.04
C ARG A 534 -22.45 12.14 -6.96
N LYS A 535 -22.72 11.41 -8.02
CA LYS A 535 -22.24 10.04 -8.15
C LYS A 535 -20.72 10.05 -8.34
N LYS A 536 -19.99 9.30 -7.49
CA LYS A 536 -18.57 9.12 -7.63
C LYS A 536 -18.26 8.50 -9.00
N GLN A 537 -17.43 9.16 -9.77
CA GLN A 537 -16.82 8.60 -10.98
C GLN A 537 -15.53 7.92 -10.54
N GLY A 538 -15.34 6.67 -10.91
CA GLY A 538 -14.14 5.92 -10.49
C GLY A 538 -12.93 6.38 -11.30
N PHE A 539 -11.75 6.32 -10.68
CA PHE A 539 -10.45 6.52 -11.33
C PHE A 539 -10.11 5.30 -12.19
N VAL A 540 -10.63 5.25 -13.42
CA VAL A 540 -10.61 4.06 -14.29
C VAL A 540 -10.19 4.46 -15.70
N PHE A 541 -9.27 3.70 -16.31
CA PHE A 541 -9.04 3.78 -17.74
C PHE A 541 -9.98 2.82 -18.51
N ASP A 542 -10.14 3.02 -19.82
CA ASP A 542 -11.00 2.19 -20.65
C ASP A 542 -10.35 0.82 -20.94
N LEU A 543 -10.27 -0.01 -19.88
CA LEU A 543 -9.69 -1.35 -19.91
C LEU A 543 -10.36 -2.24 -20.95
N GLU A 544 -11.69 -2.17 -21.06
CA GLU A 544 -12.47 -3.04 -21.95
C GLU A 544 -12.03 -2.82 -23.40
N ASN A 545 -11.99 -1.56 -23.83
CA ASN A 545 -11.55 -1.21 -25.17
C ASN A 545 -10.08 -1.60 -25.41
N TRP A 546 -9.20 -1.33 -24.44
CA TRP A 546 -7.79 -1.66 -24.56
C TRP A 546 -7.56 -3.16 -24.71
N VAL A 547 -8.17 -3.99 -23.85
CA VAL A 547 -8.00 -5.45 -23.87
C VAL A 547 -8.45 -6.03 -25.22
N TYR A 548 -9.64 -5.66 -25.70
CA TYR A 548 -10.14 -6.25 -26.94
C TYR A 548 -9.49 -5.70 -28.20
N LYS A 549 -8.89 -4.53 -28.15
CA LYS A 549 -8.07 -3.98 -29.23
C LYS A 549 -6.69 -4.63 -29.32
N ASN A 550 -6.13 -5.02 -28.18
CA ASN A 550 -4.79 -5.59 -28.08
C ASN A 550 -4.82 -7.11 -27.82
N ILE A 551 -5.89 -7.78 -28.22
CA ILE A 551 -6.09 -9.20 -27.92
C ILE A 551 -4.99 -10.09 -28.50
N ASP A 552 -4.42 -9.73 -29.66
CA ASP A 552 -3.33 -10.47 -30.31
C ASP A 552 -2.04 -10.39 -29.50
N LEU A 553 -1.68 -9.19 -29.00
CA LEU A 553 -0.54 -9.00 -28.08
C LEU A 553 -0.72 -9.82 -26.79
N ILE A 554 -1.95 -9.83 -26.27
CA ILE A 554 -2.26 -10.59 -25.05
C ILE A 554 -2.12 -12.09 -25.30
N HIS A 555 -2.58 -12.58 -26.45
CA HIS A 555 -2.39 -13.98 -26.88
C HIS A 555 -0.91 -14.34 -27.00
N GLU A 556 -0.10 -13.46 -27.59
CA GLU A 556 1.35 -13.69 -27.72
C GLU A 556 2.00 -13.87 -26.34
N VAL A 557 1.72 -12.96 -25.40
CA VAL A 557 2.27 -13.03 -24.03
C VAL A 557 1.82 -14.30 -23.29
N ILE A 558 0.54 -14.66 -23.39
CA ILE A 558 -0.01 -15.82 -22.69
C ILE A 558 0.49 -17.14 -23.32
N ASN A 559 0.58 -17.21 -24.63
CA ASN A 559 1.07 -18.41 -25.33
C ASN A 559 2.57 -18.63 -25.16
N SER A 560 3.34 -17.58 -24.91
CA SER A 560 4.77 -17.67 -24.54
C SER A 560 5.01 -18.03 -23.08
N GLY A 561 3.98 -17.92 -22.24
CA GLY A 561 4.03 -18.27 -20.82
C GLY A 561 3.89 -19.79 -20.59
N GLU A 562 4.38 -20.27 -19.45
CA GLU A 562 4.33 -21.70 -19.10
C GLU A 562 3.13 -22.04 -18.23
N ILE A 563 2.76 -21.16 -17.29
CA ILE A 563 1.74 -21.47 -16.28
C ILE A 563 0.35 -21.64 -16.90
N LEU A 564 -0.09 -20.70 -17.74
CA LEU A 564 -1.43 -20.78 -18.34
C LEU A 564 -1.50 -21.78 -19.50
N THR A 565 -0.39 -22.01 -20.20
CA THR A 565 -0.33 -23.05 -21.23
C THR A 565 -0.51 -24.46 -20.64
N ASP A 566 -0.03 -24.69 -19.42
CA ASP A 566 -0.21 -25.95 -18.71
C ASP A 566 -1.62 -26.10 -18.13
N LEU A 567 -2.26 -24.99 -17.73
CA LEU A 567 -3.60 -25.01 -17.17
C LEU A 567 -4.70 -25.10 -18.24
N ASN A 568 -4.70 -24.21 -19.23
CA ASN A 568 -5.68 -24.18 -20.31
C ASN A 568 -5.23 -23.25 -21.44
N LYS A 569 -4.69 -23.79 -22.54
CA LYS A 569 -4.23 -23.01 -23.71
C LYS A 569 -5.30 -22.13 -24.37
N ASP A 570 -6.56 -22.58 -24.32
CA ASP A 570 -7.66 -21.91 -25.01
C ASP A 570 -8.44 -20.92 -24.13
N ILE A 571 -7.99 -20.71 -22.89
CA ILE A 571 -8.75 -19.92 -21.90
C ILE A 571 -9.12 -18.53 -22.42
N ILE A 572 -8.20 -17.84 -23.10
CA ILE A 572 -8.48 -16.49 -23.64
C ILE A 572 -9.54 -16.54 -24.73
N ASN A 573 -9.48 -17.54 -25.61
CA ASN A 573 -10.51 -17.73 -26.65
C ASN A 573 -11.89 -17.97 -26.03
N VAL A 574 -11.96 -18.73 -24.94
CA VAL A 574 -13.21 -19.01 -24.22
C VAL A 574 -13.76 -17.74 -23.56
N ILE A 575 -12.91 -16.96 -22.89
CA ILE A 575 -13.32 -15.74 -22.18
C ILE A 575 -13.68 -14.62 -23.15
N SER A 576 -12.94 -14.43 -24.25
CA SER A 576 -13.12 -13.34 -25.23
C SER A 576 -14.35 -13.49 -26.13
N LYS A 577 -14.97 -14.69 -26.19
CA LYS A 577 -16.24 -14.89 -26.93
C LYS A 577 -17.33 -13.90 -26.53
N ARG A 578 -17.33 -13.41 -25.29
CA ARG A 578 -18.24 -12.36 -24.81
C ARG A 578 -17.44 -11.15 -24.38
N LYS A 579 -17.48 -10.10 -25.19
CA LYS A 579 -16.82 -8.83 -24.89
C LYS A 579 -17.58 -8.09 -23.79
N THR A 580 -17.14 -8.25 -22.54
CA THR A 580 -17.69 -7.59 -21.35
C THR A 580 -16.57 -7.08 -20.48
N ARG A 581 -16.85 -6.06 -19.65
CA ARG A 581 -15.88 -5.53 -18.68
C ARG A 581 -15.36 -6.61 -17.72
N VAL A 582 -16.21 -7.53 -17.28
CA VAL A 582 -15.81 -8.63 -16.38
C VAL A 582 -14.79 -9.55 -17.06
N ASN A 583 -15.04 -9.90 -18.31
CA ASN A 583 -14.13 -10.73 -19.08
C ASN A 583 -12.83 -9.99 -19.43
N ALA A 584 -12.91 -8.68 -19.69
CA ALA A 584 -11.72 -7.85 -19.86
C ALA A 584 -10.83 -7.84 -18.58
N LEU A 585 -11.45 -7.73 -17.39
CA LEU A 585 -10.72 -7.83 -16.11
C LEU A 585 -10.06 -9.20 -15.90
N ARG A 586 -10.72 -10.31 -16.31
CA ARG A 586 -10.14 -11.66 -16.26
C ARG A 586 -8.95 -11.80 -17.18
N ILE A 587 -9.09 -11.36 -18.44
CA ILE A 587 -8.00 -11.37 -19.42
C ILE A 587 -6.83 -10.53 -18.93
N TRP A 588 -7.10 -9.33 -18.39
CA TRP A 588 -6.10 -8.45 -17.79
C TRP A 588 -5.33 -9.11 -16.65
N LYS A 589 -6.03 -9.79 -15.74
CA LYS A 589 -5.42 -10.53 -14.62
C LYS A 589 -4.47 -11.62 -15.11
N LEU A 590 -4.89 -12.40 -16.10
CA LEU A 590 -4.06 -13.47 -16.69
C LEU A 590 -2.87 -12.91 -17.48
N PHE A 591 -3.06 -11.81 -18.20
CA PHE A 591 -2.00 -11.11 -18.90
C PHE A 591 -0.92 -10.59 -17.94
N ILE A 592 -1.32 -9.97 -16.82
CA ILE A 592 -0.36 -9.52 -15.79
C ILE A 592 0.41 -10.71 -15.20
N LEU A 593 -0.27 -11.82 -14.93
CA LEU A 593 0.38 -13.02 -14.40
C LEU A 593 1.54 -13.47 -15.28
N GLU A 594 1.28 -13.73 -16.56
CA GLU A 594 2.32 -14.24 -17.48
C GLU A 594 3.39 -13.18 -17.76
N LYS A 595 3.00 -11.90 -17.86
CA LYS A 595 3.96 -10.81 -18.03
C LYS A 595 4.91 -10.69 -16.82
N TYR A 596 4.38 -10.82 -15.60
CA TYR A 596 5.18 -10.79 -14.38
C TYR A 596 6.16 -11.97 -14.33
N LEU A 597 5.68 -13.18 -14.57
CA LEU A 597 6.51 -14.39 -14.53
C LEU A 597 7.55 -14.41 -15.65
N GLY A 598 7.19 -13.98 -16.86
CA GLY A 598 8.13 -13.83 -17.96
C GLY A 598 9.28 -12.86 -17.67
N ASN A 599 8.98 -11.75 -16.98
CA ASN A 599 9.99 -10.78 -16.54
C ASN A 599 10.97 -11.33 -15.47
N LEU A 600 10.56 -12.34 -14.70
CA LEU A 600 11.45 -13.02 -13.75
C LEU A 600 12.44 -13.95 -14.47
N LYS A 601 11.99 -14.67 -15.51
CA LYS A 601 12.81 -15.65 -16.25
C LYS A 601 13.88 -15.04 -17.16
N ILE A 602 13.65 -13.87 -17.73
CA ILE A 602 14.61 -13.19 -18.62
C ILE A 602 15.95 -12.89 -17.92
N LYS A 603 16.03 -13.03 -16.59
CA LYS A 603 17.23 -12.75 -15.80
C LYS A 603 17.95 -13.99 -15.25
N SER A 604 17.40 -15.18 -15.49
CA SER A 604 18.06 -16.46 -15.19
C SER A 604 18.81 -17.01 -16.41
#